data_1cb10dac48d72734d3745791d25a875f
#
_entry.id   1cb10dac48d72734d3745791d25a875f
#
_cell.length_a   1.000
_cell.length_b   1.000
_cell.length_c   1.000
_cell.angle_alpha   90.00
_cell.angle_beta   90.00
_cell.angle_gamma   90.00
#
_symmetry.space_group_name_H-M   'P 1'
#
loop_
_entity.id
_entity.type
_entity.pdbx_description
1 polymer ?
#
loop_
_entity_poly.entity_id
_entity_poly.type
_entity_poly.pdbx_seq_one_letter_code
_entity_poly.pdbx_strand_id
1 'polypeptide(L)'
;MKLRISIVLALLFTVVISCTDSAPENEQQDQEVATTEVKEAEVRPVPEGNDYLVTIKTDFGDMQAILYDETPKHKENFLKLTREGFYDGLLFHRVIKDFMIQGGDPNSRESAPDQRLGIGGPGYTVPAEFVPSLFHVKGALSAARQSDQVNPEKASSGSQFYIVQGKVTPRADLEGLDKAKVAQTFRIFMRNQPEHPLAIEYKEVVDNNPEDEMAIRDKVFSTTERLSEATGVVFQMPEERIAAYSTVGGTPFLDDQYTVFGRVIAGLDVIDKIAATETGRADRPTVDLRMRISVEELSKAEIAERYGNPY
;
A
#
# COMPACT_ATOMS: atom_id res chain seq x y z
N MET A 1 44.76 19.39 39.75
CA MET A 1 45.63 20.55 39.90
C MET A 1 45.33 21.55 38.76
N LYS A 2 44.90 22.76 39.16
CA LYS A 2 44.70 24.00 38.37
C LYS A 2 43.47 24.08 37.48
N LEU A 3 42.40 24.55 38.09
CA LEU A 3 41.28 25.38 37.69
C LEU A 3 41.72 26.61 36.87
N ARG A 4 41.09 26.89 35.73
CA ARG A 4 41.11 28.26 35.14
C ARG A 4 39.70 28.67 34.76
N ILE A 5 39.18 29.58 35.54
CA ILE A 5 38.00 30.42 35.35
C ILE A 5 38.36 31.52 34.35
N SER A 6 37.55 31.74 33.33
CA SER A 6 37.62 32.97 32.53
C SER A 6 36.25 33.63 32.50
N ILE A 7 36.23 34.78 33.10
CA ILE A 7 35.15 35.77 33.16
C ILE A 7 35.10 36.49 31.81
N VAL A 8 33.91 36.61 31.21
CA VAL A 8 33.65 37.49 30.06
C VAL A 8 32.66 38.55 30.46
N LEU A 9 33.12 39.74 30.27
CA LEU A 9 32.64 41.08 30.62
C LEU A 9 31.41 41.44 29.73
N ALA A 10 30.35 41.93 30.39
CA ALA A 10 29.17 42.51 29.74
C ALA A 10 29.45 43.97 29.35
N LEU A 11 29.26 44.33 28.11
CA LEU A 11 29.20 45.73 27.65
C LEU A 11 27.74 46.10 27.39
N LEU A 12 27.24 47.01 28.24
CA LEU A 12 26.01 47.76 28.01
C LEU A 12 26.26 48.85 26.97
N PHE A 13 25.50 48.88 25.88
CA PHE A 13 25.38 50.03 25.01
C PHE A 13 23.99 50.65 25.17
N THR A 14 23.95 51.85 25.76
CA THR A 14 22.76 52.72 25.80
C THR A 14 22.68 53.48 24.49
N VAL A 15 21.57 53.33 23.74
CA VAL A 15 21.26 54.18 22.59
C VAL A 15 20.08 55.08 22.96
N VAL A 16 20.34 56.37 22.79
CA VAL A 16 19.45 57.51 23.05
C VAL A 16 18.35 57.54 21.97
N ILE A 17 17.09 57.62 22.41
CA ILE A 17 15.92 57.80 21.55
C ILE A 17 15.83 59.28 21.16
N SER A 18 15.83 59.54 19.86
CA SER A 18 15.38 60.81 19.28
C SER A 18 14.06 60.55 18.53
N CYS A 19 13.00 61.17 19.02
CA CYS A 19 11.69 61.18 18.37
C CYS A 19 11.69 62.17 17.22
N THR A 20 11.36 61.72 16.01
CA THR A 20 10.78 62.57 14.98
C THR A 20 9.57 61.85 14.40
N ASP A 21 8.43 62.51 14.55
CA ASP A 21 7.14 62.12 13.95
C ASP A 21 7.25 62.17 12.42
N SER A 22 6.96 61.05 11.78
CA SER A 22 6.48 60.99 10.39
C SER A 22 5.69 59.70 10.21
N ALA A 23 4.40 59.81 10.01
CA ALA A 23 3.53 58.72 9.72
C ALA A 23 3.89 58.06 8.36
N PRO A 24 4.00 56.74 8.25
CA PRO A 24 4.02 56.09 6.96
C PRO A 24 2.60 55.78 6.48
N GLU A 25 2.35 56.14 5.24
CA GLU A 25 1.20 55.75 4.46
C GLU A 25 1.05 54.24 4.44
N ASN A 26 -0.20 53.79 4.67
CA ASN A 26 -0.62 52.41 4.67
C ASN A 26 -0.79 51.92 3.22
N GLU A 27 0.26 51.34 2.63
CA GLU A 27 0.11 50.51 1.44
C GLU A 27 -0.57 49.19 1.83
N GLN A 28 -1.89 49.14 1.61
CA GLN A 28 -2.62 47.90 1.59
C GLN A 28 -2.14 47.09 0.39
N GLN A 29 -1.24 46.13 0.62
CA GLN A 29 -1.05 45.01 -0.29
C GLN A 29 -2.30 44.12 -0.23
N ASP A 30 -3.15 44.21 -1.25
CA ASP A 30 -4.18 43.25 -1.55
C ASP A 30 -3.48 41.88 -1.79
N GLN A 31 -3.45 41.04 -0.76
CA GLN A 31 -3.20 39.62 -0.96
C GLN A 31 -4.44 39.03 -1.62
N GLU A 32 -4.35 38.83 -2.91
CA GLU A 32 -5.25 38.03 -3.69
C GLU A 32 -5.24 36.60 -3.11
N VAL A 33 -6.21 36.31 -2.27
CA VAL A 33 -6.47 34.95 -1.77
C VAL A 33 -6.90 34.14 -2.98
N ALA A 34 -5.98 33.37 -3.55
CA ALA A 34 -6.29 32.36 -4.53
C ALA A 34 -7.31 31.39 -3.92
N THR A 35 -8.57 31.60 -4.22
CA THR A 35 -9.65 30.64 -3.98
C THR A 35 -9.33 29.41 -4.83
N THR A 36 -8.70 28.42 -4.21
CA THR A 36 -8.60 27.08 -4.80
C THR A 36 -10.04 26.57 -4.92
N GLU A 37 -10.58 26.57 -6.11
CA GLU A 37 -11.84 25.88 -6.40
C GLU A 37 -11.66 24.43 -5.97
N VAL A 38 -12.31 24.06 -4.89
CA VAL A 38 -12.48 22.66 -4.49
C VAL A 38 -13.34 22.03 -5.59
N LYS A 39 -12.69 21.33 -6.50
CA LYS A 39 -13.36 20.56 -7.54
C LYS A 39 -14.31 19.62 -6.84
N GLU A 40 -15.60 19.87 -6.95
CA GLU A 40 -16.67 19.04 -6.40
C GLU A 40 -16.41 17.61 -6.89
N ALA A 41 -16.24 16.67 -5.95
CA ALA A 41 -15.93 15.29 -6.30
C ALA A 41 -17.07 14.78 -7.20
N GLU A 42 -16.75 14.37 -8.39
CA GLU A 42 -17.71 13.82 -9.36
C GLU A 42 -18.42 12.64 -8.68
N VAL A 43 -19.72 12.82 -8.38
CA VAL A 43 -20.54 11.78 -7.75
C VAL A 43 -20.74 10.68 -8.80
N ARG A 44 -19.96 9.62 -8.71
CA ARG A 44 -20.12 8.46 -9.59
C ARG A 44 -21.51 7.84 -9.35
N PRO A 45 -22.27 7.51 -10.42
CA PRO A 45 -23.54 6.83 -10.26
C PRO A 45 -23.34 5.45 -9.63
N VAL A 46 -24.23 5.05 -8.73
CA VAL A 46 -24.25 3.70 -8.19
C VAL A 46 -24.71 2.73 -9.29
N PRO A 47 -23.95 1.68 -9.62
CA PRO A 47 -24.37 0.70 -10.61
C PRO A 47 -25.64 -0.02 -10.18
N GLU A 48 -26.47 -0.43 -11.15
CA GLU A 48 -27.63 -1.29 -10.88
C GLU A 48 -27.24 -2.71 -10.49
N GLY A 49 -28.16 -3.42 -9.83
CA GLY A 49 -28.03 -4.83 -9.47
C GLY A 49 -27.68 -5.07 -8.00
N ASN A 50 -27.44 -6.34 -7.69
CA ASN A 50 -27.07 -6.80 -6.35
C ASN A 50 -25.56 -6.99 -6.22
N ASP A 51 -25.09 -6.97 -4.98
CA ASP A 51 -23.74 -7.36 -4.61
C ASP A 51 -23.76 -8.01 -3.22
N TYR A 52 -22.61 -8.49 -2.78
CA TYR A 52 -22.45 -9.15 -1.49
C TYR A 52 -21.74 -8.24 -0.51
N LEU A 53 -22.45 -7.86 0.57
CA LEU A 53 -21.86 -7.23 1.74
C LEU A 53 -21.21 -8.31 2.62
N VAL A 54 -19.90 -8.27 2.73
CA VAL A 54 -19.12 -9.13 3.62
C VAL A 54 -18.96 -8.45 4.96
N THR A 55 -19.33 -9.13 6.06
CA THR A 55 -19.09 -8.68 7.44
C THR A 55 -18.01 -9.55 8.08
N ILE A 56 -16.89 -8.95 8.46
CA ILE A 56 -15.80 -9.60 9.22
C ILE A 56 -15.91 -9.13 10.66
N LYS A 57 -16.43 -10.00 11.54
CA LYS A 57 -16.60 -9.73 12.98
C LYS A 57 -15.35 -10.10 13.74
N THR A 58 -14.93 -9.20 14.63
CA THR A 58 -13.77 -9.39 15.52
C THR A 58 -14.05 -8.83 16.91
N ASP A 59 -13.19 -9.15 17.88
CA ASP A 59 -13.28 -8.58 19.22
C ASP A 59 -12.99 -7.06 19.27
N PHE A 60 -12.41 -6.50 18.20
CA PHE A 60 -12.11 -5.07 18.05
C PHE A 60 -13.21 -4.29 17.32
N GLY A 61 -14.25 -4.97 16.86
CA GLY A 61 -15.35 -4.43 16.07
C GLY A 61 -15.53 -5.15 14.72
N ASP A 62 -16.48 -4.68 13.95
CA ASP A 62 -16.85 -5.25 12.66
C ASP A 62 -16.22 -4.44 11.51
N MET A 63 -15.74 -5.13 10.49
CA MET A 63 -15.35 -4.55 9.21
C MET A 63 -16.37 -4.96 8.14
N GLN A 64 -16.82 -3.98 7.33
CA GLN A 64 -17.69 -4.25 6.18
C GLN A 64 -16.84 -4.17 4.91
N ALA A 65 -17.02 -5.11 4.01
CA ALA A 65 -16.26 -5.16 2.77
C ALA A 65 -17.15 -5.52 1.57
N ILE A 66 -16.71 -5.13 0.38
CA ILE A 66 -17.24 -5.59 -0.90
C ILE A 66 -16.17 -6.38 -1.65
N LEU A 67 -16.60 -7.25 -2.56
CA LEU A 67 -15.72 -8.06 -3.41
C LEU A 67 -15.85 -7.59 -4.86
N TYR A 68 -14.74 -7.56 -5.57
CA TYR A 68 -14.66 -7.04 -6.93
C TYR A 68 -15.12 -8.06 -7.98
N ASP A 69 -15.91 -7.59 -8.95
CA ASP A 69 -16.38 -8.42 -10.09
C ASP A 69 -15.25 -8.71 -11.07
N GLU A 70 -14.20 -7.86 -11.10
CA GLU A 70 -13.02 -8.01 -11.94
C GLU A 70 -12.11 -9.16 -11.52
N THR A 71 -12.31 -9.72 -10.32
CA THR A 71 -11.59 -10.90 -9.82
C THR A 71 -12.56 -12.03 -9.47
N PRO A 72 -13.30 -12.55 -10.47
CA PRO A 72 -14.43 -13.44 -10.23
C PRO A 72 -14.06 -14.76 -9.54
N LYS A 73 -12.88 -15.33 -9.83
CA LYS A 73 -12.44 -16.58 -9.20
C LYS A 73 -12.21 -16.41 -7.70
N HIS A 74 -11.58 -15.29 -7.31
CA HIS A 74 -11.36 -14.98 -5.90
C HIS A 74 -12.67 -14.62 -5.19
N LYS A 75 -13.53 -13.81 -5.83
CA LYS A 75 -14.86 -13.46 -5.32
C LYS A 75 -15.69 -14.73 -5.06
N GLU A 76 -15.85 -15.58 -6.06
CA GLU A 76 -16.62 -16.81 -5.95
C GLU A 76 -16.07 -17.76 -4.88
N ASN A 77 -14.75 -17.96 -4.85
CA ASN A 77 -14.09 -18.80 -3.86
C ASN A 77 -14.28 -18.28 -2.43
N PHE A 78 -14.09 -16.97 -2.20
CA PHE A 78 -14.26 -16.37 -0.89
C PHE A 78 -15.72 -16.47 -0.40
N LEU A 79 -16.70 -16.19 -1.27
CA LEU A 79 -18.12 -16.34 -0.97
C LEU A 79 -18.49 -17.80 -0.63
N LYS A 80 -17.97 -18.76 -1.39
CA LYS A 80 -18.17 -20.19 -1.12
C LYS A 80 -17.69 -20.56 0.29
N LEU A 81 -16.44 -20.26 0.61
CA LEU A 81 -15.85 -20.57 1.91
C LEU A 81 -16.57 -19.85 3.07
N THR A 82 -17.00 -18.61 2.84
CA THR A 82 -17.78 -17.87 3.83
C THR A 82 -19.13 -18.53 4.11
N ARG A 83 -19.86 -18.94 3.07
CA ARG A 83 -21.17 -19.63 3.22
C ARG A 83 -21.03 -21.00 3.89
N GLU A 84 -19.91 -21.66 3.71
CA GLU A 84 -19.57 -22.93 4.37
C GLU A 84 -19.13 -22.74 5.85
N GLY A 85 -19.03 -21.50 6.35
CA GLY A 85 -18.55 -21.20 7.71
C GLY A 85 -17.05 -21.51 7.90
N PHE A 86 -16.29 -21.62 6.80
CA PHE A 86 -14.88 -22.01 6.82
C PHE A 86 -14.04 -21.06 7.70
N TYR A 87 -14.35 -19.78 7.70
CA TYR A 87 -13.59 -18.75 8.42
C TYR A 87 -13.96 -18.63 9.90
N ASP A 88 -15.03 -19.27 10.36
CA ASP A 88 -15.51 -19.13 11.71
C ASP A 88 -14.50 -19.64 12.75
N GLY A 89 -14.10 -18.74 13.66
CA GLY A 89 -13.15 -19.03 14.72
C GLY A 89 -11.67 -19.07 14.28
N LEU A 90 -11.36 -18.81 13.01
CA LEU A 90 -9.97 -18.68 12.57
C LEU A 90 -9.34 -17.41 13.14
N LEU A 91 -8.02 -17.40 13.22
CA LEU A 91 -7.25 -16.28 13.74
C LEU A 91 -6.75 -15.36 12.63
N PHE A 92 -6.61 -14.06 12.96
CA PHE A 92 -5.58 -13.25 12.34
C PHE A 92 -4.23 -13.72 12.91
N HIS A 93 -3.62 -14.66 12.23
CA HIS A 93 -2.44 -15.39 12.72
C HIS A 93 -1.11 -14.71 12.43
N ARG A 94 -1.11 -13.65 11.62
CA ARG A 94 0.05 -12.82 11.30
C ARG A 94 -0.37 -11.37 11.18
N VAL A 95 0.23 -10.51 11.99
CA VAL A 95 -0.08 -9.08 12.05
C VAL A 95 1.22 -8.30 12.04
N ILE A 96 1.36 -7.39 11.08
CA ILE A 96 2.51 -6.50 10.99
C ILE A 96 2.00 -5.08 10.89
N LYS A 97 2.33 -4.28 11.90
CA LYS A 97 2.01 -2.85 11.93
C LYS A 97 2.59 -2.13 10.72
N ASP A 98 1.86 -1.15 10.19
CA ASP A 98 2.19 -0.39 8.99
C ASP A 98 2.28 -1.24 7.71
N PHE A 99 1.73 -2.46 7.76
CA PHE A 99 1.72 -3.38 6.64
C PHE A 99 0.34 -4.04 6.45
N MET A 100 0.02 -5.11 7.19
CA MET A 100 -1.24 -5.86 6.98
C MET A 100 -1.63 -6.72 8.18
N ILE A 101 -2.89 -7.17 8.18
CA ILE A 101 -3.41 -8.22 9.06
C ILE A 101 -3.80 -9.42 8.20
N GLN A 102 -3.29 -10.62 8.50
CA GLN A 102 -3.45 -11.83 7.69
C GLN A 102 -4.16 -12.93 8.47
N GLY A 103 -5.13 -13.59 7.81
CA GLY A 103 -5.90 -14.69 8.36
C GLY A 103 -6.20 -15.78 7.32
N GLY A 104 -7.16 -16.66 7.66
CA GLY A 104 -7.67 -17.68 6.72
C GLY A 104 -6.90 -19.01 6.71
N ASP A 105 -5.97 -19.23 7.66
CA ASP A 105 -5.34 -20.54 7.85
C ASP A 105 -6.25 -21.45 8.73
N PRO A 106 -6.80 -22.57 8.19
CA PRO A 106 -7.68 -23.45 8.95
C PRO A 106 -7.00 -24.09 10.17
N ASN A 107 -5.67 -24.22 10.15
CA ASN A 107 -4.89 -24.73 11.29
C ASN A 107 -4.90 -23.77 12.48
N SER A 108 -5.37 -22.53 12.31
CA SER A 108 -5.42 -21.54 13.36
C SER A 108 -6.62 -21.69 14.32
N ARG A 109 -7.62 -22.49 13.97
CA ARG A 109 -8.87 -22.60 14.75
C ARG A 109 -8.66 -23.09 16.17
N GLU A 110 -7.82 -24.08 16.35
CA GLU A 110 -7.49 -24.72 17.64
C GLU A 110 -5.96 -24.80 17.83
N SER A 111 -5.24 -23.77 17.39
CA SER A 111 -3.78 -23.79 17.41
C SER A 111 -3.21 -23.51 18.80
N ALA A 112 -2.20 -24.28 19.20
CA ALA A 112 -1.37 -23.94 20.35
C ALA A 112 -0.61 -22.62 20.13
N PRO A 113 -0.24 -21.88 21.20
CA PRO A 113 0.43 -20.57 21.07
C PRO A 113 1.73 -20.59 20.27
N ASP A 114 2.48 -21.69 20.31
CA ASP A 114 3.77 -21.90 19.66
C ASP A 114 3.65 -22.60 18.28
N GLN A 115 2.45 -23.01 17.90
CA GLN A 115 2.21 -23.69 16.62
C GLN A 115 2.51 -22.75 15.46
N ARG A 116 3.28 -23.26 14.47
CA ARG A 116 3.51 -22.55 13.21
C ARG A 116 2.23 -22.49 12.37
N LEU A 117 1.83 -21.30 11.99
CA LEU A 117 0.66 -21.01 11.14
C LEU A 117 1.11 -20.39 9.80
N GLY A 118 0.16 -20.17 8.90
CA GLY A 118 0.39 -19.57 7.59
C GLY A 118 0.72 -20.56 6.47
N ILE A 119 0.60 -21.87 6.74
CA ILE A 119 0.86 -22.94 5.76
C ILE A 119 -0.39 -23.76 5.39
N GLY A 120 -1.48 -23.62 6.14
CA GLY A 120 -2.74 -24.33 5.92
C GLY A 120 -3.58 -23.72 4.81
N GLY A 121 -4.52 -24.52 4.29
CA GLY A 121 -5.46 -24.10 3.26
C GLY A 121 -6.49 -25.17 2.98
N PRO A 122 -7.45 -24.94 2.05
CA PRO A 122 -8.53 -25.86 1.73
C PRO A 122 -8.11 -27.01 0.80
N GLY A 123 -6.81 -27.13 0.49
CA GLY A 123 -6.27 -28.21 -0.37
C GLY A 123 -6.16 -27.81 -1.85
N TYR A 124 -6.40 -26.55 -2.19
CA TYR A 124 -6.26 -26.03 -3.55
C TYR A 124 -5.76 -24.57 -3.54
N THR A 125 -5.36 -24.10 -4.71
CA THR A 125 -4.98 -22.71 -4.98
C THR A 125 -5.93 -22.06 -5.97
N VAL A 126 -5.98 -20.73 -5.99
CA VAL A 126 -6.75 -19.93 -6.95
C VAL A 126 -5.78 -19.27 -7.93
N PRO A 127 -5.94 -19.43 -9.25
CA PRO A 127 -5.10 -18.73 -10.22
C PRO A 127 -5.10 -17.22 -9.99
N ALA A 128 -3.95 -16.59 -10.15
CA ALA A 128 -3.82 -15.14 -9.98
C ALA A 128 -4.76 -14.35 -10.92
N GLU A 129 -5.33 -13.26 -10.41
CA GLU A 129 -6.17 -12.33 -11.16
C GLU A 129 -5.63 -10.90 -10.89
N PHE A 130 -4.53 -10.53 -11.56
CA PHE A 130 -3.94 -9.20 -11.42
C PHE A 130 -4.68 -8.20 -12.30
N VAL A 131 -5.32 -7.23 -11.66
CA VAL A 131 -6.07 -6.17 -12.33
C VAL A 131 -5.40 -4.83 -11.99
N PRO A 132 -4.87 -4.10 -12.98
CA PRO A 132 -4.08 -2.88 -12.73
C PRO A 132 -4.81 -1.76 -12.00
N SER A 133 -6.14 -1.69 -12.09
CA SER A 133 -6.96 -0.71 -11.34
C SER A 133 -7.19 -1.10 -9.88
N LEU A 134 -6.91 -2.36 -9.49
CA LEU A 134 -7.07 -2.87 -8.13
C LEU A 134 -5.70 -2.97 -7.46
N PHE A 135 -5.43 -2.08 -6.53
CA PHE A 135 -4.11 -1.95 -5.90
C PHE A 135 -4.21 -1.91 -4.38
N HIS A 136 -3.07 -2.05 -3.69
CA HIS A 136 -2.98 -2.32 -2.26
C HIS A 136 -3.11 -1.06 -1.39
N VAL A 137 -4.14 -0.28 -1.57
CA VAL A 137 -4.50 0.84 -0.68
C VAL A 137 -4.98 0.31 0.68
N LYS A 138 -4.93 1.14 1.73
CA LYS A 138 -5.47 0.78 3.05
C LYS A 138 -6.90 0.25 2.93
N GLY A 139 -7.16 -0.89 3.56
CA GLY A 139 -8.44 -1.61 3.47
C GLY A 139 -8.56 -2.58 2.31
N ALA A 140 -7.60 -2.64 1.36
CA ALA A 140 -7.61 -3.64 0.30
C ALA A 140 -7.62 -5.06 0.88
N LEU A 141 -8.57 -5.89 0.40
CA LEU A 141 -8.69 -7.31 0.72
C LEU A 141 -7.98 -8.10 -0.38
N SER A 142 -6.90 -8.79 -0.01
CA SER A 142 -5.97 -9.39 -0.95
C SER A 142 -5.65 -10.83 -0.58
N ALA A 143 -5.38 -11.65 -1.59
CA ALA A 143 -5.07 -13.06 -1.39
C ALA A 143 -3.59 -13.28 -1.05
N ALA A 144 -3.32 -14.04 0.02
CA ALA A 144 -1.97 -14.47 0.34
C ALA A 144 -1.50 -15.55 -0.65
N ARG A 145 -0.19 -15.71 -0.82
CA ARG A 145 0.42 -16.75 -1.65
C ARG A 145 1.82 -17.13 -1.17
N GLN A 146 2.30 -18.24 -1.65
CA GLN A 146 3.69 -18.64 -1.45
C GLN A 146 4.64 -17.80 -2.33
N SER A 147 5.93 -17.78 -1.97
CA SER A 147 6.97 -17.06 -2.71
C SER A 147 7.16 -17.58 -4.13
N ASP A 148 7.68 -16.73 -5.03
CA ASP A 148 7.91 -17.07 -6.45
C ASP A 148 8.83 -18.27 -6.65
N GLN A 149 9.71 -18.58 -5.67
CA GLN A 149 10.62 -19.74 -5.73
C GLN A 149 9.88 -21.08 -5.74
N VAL A 150 8.74 -21.17 -5.05
CA VAL A 150 7.93 -22.39 -4.94
C VAL A 150 6.60 -22.29 -5.69
N ASN A 151 6.23 -21.09 -6.12
CA ASN A 151 4.99 -20.77 -6.80
C ASN A 151 5.23 -19.73 -7.90
N PRO A 152 5.92 -20.11 -8.98
CA PRO A 152 6.27 -19.18 -10.08
C PRO A 152 5.04 -18.64 -10.82
N GLU A 153 3.92 -19.38 -10.79
CA GLU A 153 2.64 -18.95 -11.39
C GLU A 153 1.90 -17.92 -10.53
N LYS A 154 2.40 -17.62 -9.33
CA LYS A 154 1.83 -16.67 -8.38
C LYS A 154 0.37 -17.00 -8.00
N ALA A 155 -0.03 -18.27 -8.06
CA ALA A 155 -1.35 -18.70 -7.65
C ALA A 155 -1.60 -18.38 -6.17
N SER A 156 -2.79 -17.90 -5.85
CA SER A 156 -3.18 -17.52 -4.50
C SER A 156 -3.48 -18.74 -3.64
N SER A 157 -3.28 -18.61 -2.32
CA SER A 157 -3.85 -19.57 -1.36
C SER A 157 -5.35 -19.66 -1.54
N GLY A 158 -5.91 -20.87 -1.41
CA GLY A 158 -7.34 -21.08 -1.52
C GLY A 158 -8.17 -20.44 -0.40
N SER A 159 -7.54 -20.08 0.75
CA SER A 159 -8.28 -19.50 1.88
C SER A 159 -7.57 -18.37 2.59
N GLN A 160 -6.23 -18.28 2.53
CA GLN A 160 -5.54 -17.24 3.26
C GLN A 160 -5.62 -15.90 2.54
N PHE A 161 -5.98 -14.87 3.29
CA PHE A 161 -6.11 -13.50 2.83
C PHE A 161 -5.46 -12.54 3.81
N TYR A 162 -5.23 -11.32 3.37
CA TYR A 162 -4.82 -10.23 4.24
C TYR A 162 -5.58 -8.95 3.91
N ILE A 163 -5.71 -8.10 4.92
CA ILE A 163 -6.27 -6.76 4.78
C ILE A 163 -5.14 -5.77 4.99
N VAL A 164 -4.96 -4.88 4.04
CA VAL A 164 -3.88 -3.88 4.07
C VAL A 164 -4.16 -2.83 5.14
N GLN A 165 -3.22 -2.63 6.06
CA GLN A 165 -3.14 -1.42 6.86
C GLN A 165 -2.33 -0.37 6.10
N GLY A 166 -1.10 -0.71 5.75
CA GLY A 166 -0.16 0.16 5.07
C GLY A 166 0.15 1.44 5.85
N LYS A 167 0.87 2.33 5.21
CA LYS A 167 1.16 3.67 5.69
C LYS A 167 1.06 4.67 4.55
N VAL A 168 0.85 5.94 4.89
CA VAL A 168 0.97 7.03 3.92
C VAL A 168 2.42 7.14 3.48
N THR A 169 2.64 7.15 2.18
CA THR A 169 3.96 7.22 1.56
C THR A 169 4.08 8.55 0.80
N PRO A 170 5.06 9.41 1.13
CA PRO A 170 5.26 10.65 0.39
C PRO A 170 5.44 10.42 -1.11
N ARG A 171 4.93 11.33 -1.93
CA ARG A 171 5.03 11.25 -3.40
C ARG A 171 6.47 11.00 -3.88
N ALA A 172 7.44 11.72 -3.31
CA ALA A 172 8.85 11.57 -3.68
C ALA A 172 9.38 10.15 -3.45
N ASP A 173 8.90 9.47 -2.39
CA ASP A 173 9.29 8.09 -2.11
C ASP A 173 8.63 7.11 -3.10
N LEU A 174 7.38 7.37 -3.52
CA LEU A 174 6.70 6.59 -4.56
C LEU A 174 7.41 6.68 -5.90
N GLU A 175 7.81 7.89 -6.31
CA GLU A 175 8.65 8.11 -7.50
C GLU A 175 10.03 7.44 -7.37
N GLY A 176 10.54 7.32 -6.15
CA GLY A 176 11.74 6.55 -5.83
C GLY A 176 11.59 5.05 -6.10
N LEU A 177 10.41 4.48 -5.84
CA LEU A 177 10.11 3.07 -6.15
C LEU A 177 10.13 2.82 -7.67
N ASP A 178 9.60 3.73 -8.47
CA ASP A 178 9.64 3.63 -9.93
C ASP A 178 11.09 3.61 -10.43
N LYS A 179 11.95 4.48 -9.91
CA LYS A 179 13.38 4.49 -10.25
C LYS A 179 14.08 3.18 -9.85
N ALA A 180 13.76 2.63 -8.67
CA ALA A 180 14.30 1.34 -8.24
C ALA A 180 13.84 0.20 -9.15
N LYS A 181 12.57 0.21 -9.58
CA LYS A 181 12.01 -0.76 -10.53
C LYS A 181 12.72 -0.69 -11.90
N VAL A 182 12.95 0.52 -12.42
CA VAL A 182 13.72 0.72 -13.65
C VAL A 182 15.12 0.12 -13.51
N ALA A 183 15.86 0.50 -12.48
CA ALA A 183 17.24 0.04 -12.27
C ALA A 183 17.34 -1.49 -12.12
N GLN A 184 16.40 -2.10 -11.42
CA GLN A 184 16.33 -3.56 -11.24
C GLN A 184 16.02 -4.26 -12.56
N THR A 185 14.98 -3.81 -13.27
CA THR A 185 14.58 -4.39 -14.56
C THR A 185 15.69 -4.25 -15.57
N PHE A 186 16.32 -3.08 -15.66
CA PHE A 186 17.46 -2.85 -16.53
C PHE A 186 18.63 -3.83 -16.26
N ARG A 187 18.95 -4.04 -14.99
CA ARG A 187 20.03 -5.00 -14.60
C ARG A 187 19.72 -6.43 -15.04
N ILE A 188 18.46 -6.86 -14.87
CA ILE A 188 18.00 -8.19 -15.29
C ILE A 188 18.03 -8.30 -16.83
N PHE A 189 17.54 -7.28 -17.53
CA PHE A 189 17.52 -7.19 -18.97
C PHE A 189 18.92 -7.29 -19.57
N MET A 190 19.88 -6.51 -19.05
CA MET A 190 21.30 -6.53 -19.47
C MET A 190 21.93 -7.92 -19.34
N ARG A 191 21.59 -8.64 -18.26
CA ARG A 191 22.11 -10.00 -18.04
C ARG A 191 21.55 -10.99 -19.04
N ASN A 192 20.27 -10.86 -19.38
CA ASN A 192 19.55 -11.82 -20.21
C ASN A 192 19.69 -11.52 -21.72
N GLN A 193 19.97 -10.27 -22.08
CA GLN A 193 20.06 -9.80 -23.46
C GLN A 193 21.31 -8.90 -23.69
N PRO A 194 22.52 -9.42 -23.50
CA PRO A 194 23.74 -8.62 -23.56
C PRO A 194 24.03 -8.03 -24.94
N GLU A 195 23.49 -8.63 -26.03
CA GLU A 195 23.66 -8.18 -27.41
C GLU A 195 22.60 -7.17 -27.87
N HIS A 196 21.62 -6.85 -26.99
CA HIS A 196 20.60 -5.89 -27.35
C HIS A 196 21.18 -4.46 -27.43
N PRO A 197 20.72 -3.58 -28.33
CA PRO A 197 21.23 -2.22 -28.49
C PRO A 197 21.33 -1.42 -27.20
N LEU A 198 20.32 -1.53 -26.32
CA LEU A 198 20.33 -0.88 -24.99
C LEU A 198 21.52 -1.35 -24.12
N ALA A 199 21.86 -2.63 -24.21
CA ALA A 199 22.92 -3.22 -23.43
C ALA A 199 24.31 -2.76 -23.96
N ILE A 200 24.45 -2.71 -25.28
CA ILE A 200 25.65 -2.23 -25.93
C ILE A 200 25.91 -0.76 -25.63
N GLU A 201 24.91 0.09 -25.83
CA GLU A 201 24.96 1.52 -25.52
C GLU A 201 25.33 1.82 -24.06
N TYR A 202 24.75 1.06 -23.12
CA TYR A 202 25.08 1.19 -21.70
C TYR A 202 26.53 0.82 -21.43
N LYS A 203 26.98 -0.28 -21.98
CA LYS A 203 28.37 -0.74 -21.84
C LYS A 203 29.36 0.28 -22.38
N GLU A 204 29.08 0.90 -23.52
CA GLU A 204 29.93 1.99 -24.08
C GLU A 204 30.04 3.17 -23.10
N VAL A 205 28.93 3.56 -22.39
CA VAL A 205 28.99 4.64 -21.39
C VAL A 205 29.87 4.23 -20.21
N VAL A 206 29.72 3.00 -19.72
CA VAL A 206 30.52 2.47 -18.60
C VAL A 206 31.98 2.37 -18.97
N ASP A 207 32.30 1.83 -20.15
CA ASP A 207 33.69 1.64 -20.62
C ASP A 207 34.41 2.99 -20.84
N ASN A 208 33.67 4.03 -21.31
CA ASN A 208 34.23 5.36 -21.54
C ASN A 208 34.31 6.23 -20.31
N ASN A 209 33.44 5.98 -19.30
CA ASN A 209 33.32 6.80 -18.09
C ASN A 209 33.17 5.94 -16.83
N PRO A 210 34.11 5.04 -16.51
CA PRO A 210 33.93 4.01 -15.49
C PRO A 210 33.76 4.57 -14.06
N GLU A 211 34.22 5.79 -13.81
CA GLU A 211 34.14 6.44 -12.49
C GLU A 211 33.01 7.48 -12.41
N ASP A 212 32.30 7.75 -13.52
CA ASP A 212 31.18 8.70 -13.54
C ASP A 212 29.86 7.98 -13.25
N GLU A 213 29.62 7.75 -11.95
CA GLU A 213 28.37 7.12 -11.47
C GLU A 213 27.11 7.89 -11.90
N MET A 214 27.22 9.21 -12.08
CA MET A 214 26.07 10.05 -12.48
C MET A 214 25.75 9.80 -13.97
N ALA A 215 26.72 9.81 -14.86
CA ALA A 215 26.53 9.51 -16.28
C ALA A 215 25.98 8.08 -16.48
N ILE A 216 26.51 7.11 -15.74
CA ILE A 216 26.04 5.72 -15.79
C ILE A 216 24.57 5.63 -15.34
N ARG A 217 24.23 6.27 -14.22
CA ARG A 217 22.85 6.30 -13.71
C ARG A 217 21.90 7.01 -14.67
N ASP A 218 22.28 8.14 -15.19
CA ASP A 218 21.47 8.93 -16.13
C ASP A 218 21.23 8.17 -17.43
N LYS A 219 22.20 7.37 -17.89
CA LYS A 219 22.02 6.46 -19.04
C LYS A 219 20.93 5.43 -18.76
N VAL A 220 20.89 4.82 -17.56
CA VAL A 220 19.83 3.86 -17.19
C VAL A 220 18.47 4.53 -17.27
N PHE A 221 18.30 5.70 -16.64
CA PHE A 221 16.99 6.36 -16.60
C PHE A 221 16.56 6.96 -17.94
N SER A 222 17.50 7.42 -18.76
CA SER A 222 17.19 7.90 -20.12
C SER A 222 16.69 6.80 -21.06
N THR A 223 16.89 5.53 -20.72
CA THR A 223 16.42 4.38 -21.51
C THR A 223 15.09 3.81 -21.05
N THR A 224 14.42 4.43 -20.05
CA THR A 224 13.20 3.90 -19.41
C THR A 224 12.10 3.54 -20.41
N GLU A 225 11.81 4.42 -21.38
CA GLU A 225 10.79 4.18 -22.40
C GLU A 225 11.14 2.98 -23.28
N ARG A 226 12.36 2.94 -23.82
CA ARG A 226 12.87 1.84 -24.65
C ARG A 226 12.94 0.51 -23.88
N LEU A 227 13.26 0.58 -22.59
CA LEU A 227 13.27 -0.60 -21.70
C LEU A 227 11.83 -1.10 -21.48
N SER A 228 10.87 -0.17 -21.31
CA SER A 228 9.43 -0.49 -21.23
C SER A 228 8.96 -1.21 -22.50
N GLU A 229 9.30 -0.68 -23.68
CA GLU A 229 8.97 -1.30 -24.96
C GLU A 229 9.59 -2.71 -25.12
N ALA A 230 10.87 -2.86 -24.74
CA ALA A 230 11.59 -4.13 -24.87
C ALA A 230 11.14 -5.21 -23.89
N THR A 231 10.60 -4.82 -22.73
CA THR A 231 10.23 -5.75 -21.64
C THR A 231 8.74 -5.86 -21.40
N GLY A 232 7.93 -4.93 -21.93
CA GLY A 232 6.50 -4.81 -21.59
C GLY A 232 6.23 -4.30 -20.16
N VAL A 233 7.26 -3.88 -19.43
CA VAL A 233 7.13 -3.42 -18.04
C VAL A 233 6.78 -1.94 -18.01
N VAL A 234 5.66 -1.59 -17.37
CA VAL A 234 5.30 -0.19 -17.09
C VAL A 234 6.02 0.26 -15.82
N PHE A 235 6.77 1.34 -15.91
CA PHE A 235 7.60 1.86 -14.83
C PHE A 235 6.95 3.01 -14.07
N GLN A 236 6.15 3.81 -14.75
CA GLN A 236 5.49 4.95 -14.11
C GLN A 236 4.26 4.51 -13.35
N MET A 237 4.23 4.80 -12.05
CA MET A 237 3.04 4.59 -11.23
C MET A 237 1.92 5.55 -11.69
N PRO A 238 0.70 5.07 -11.94
CA PRO A 238 -0.43 5.91 -12.28
C PRO A 238 -0.69 6.98 -11.22
N GLU A 239 -1.08 8.18 -11.64
CA GLU A 239 -1.34 9.31 -10.74
C GLU A 239 -2.41 8.98 -9.68
N GLU A 240 -3.42 8.18 -10.04
CA GLU A 240 -4.44 7.69 -9.11
C GLU A 240 -3.83 6.89 -7.95
N ARG A 241 -2.87 5.98 -8.25
CA ARG A 241 -2.16 5.21 -7.21
C ARG A 241 -1.27 6.12 -6.36
N ILE A 242 -0.56 7.08 -6.98
CA ILE A 242 0.26 8.05 -6.25
C ILE A 242 -0.62 8.86 -5.28
N ALA A 243 -1.75 9.38 -5.76
CA ALA A 243 -2.70 10.12 -4.94
C ALA A 243 -3.23 9.27 -3.77
N ALA A 244 -3.63 8.03 -4.03
CA ALA A 244 -4.14 7.13 -3.00
C ALA A 244 -3.07 6.80 -1.95
N TYR A 245 -1.86 6.40 -2.36
CA TYR A 245 -0.80 6.04 -1.43
C TYR A 245 -0.24 7.22 -0.64
N SER A 246 -0.30 8.44 -1.21
CA SER A 246 0.15 9.64 -0.52
C SER A 246 -0.90 10.28 0.41
N THR A 247 -2.15 9.83 0.38
CA THR A 247 -3.24 10.34 1.23
C THR A 247 -3.82 9.28 2.15
N VAL A 248 -4.30 8.18 1.60
CA VAL A 248 -4.93 7.08 2.37
C VAL A 248 -3.88 6.10 2.89
N GLY A 249 -2.81 5.91 2.13
CA GLY A 249 -1.75 4.95 2.42
C GLY A 249 -2.00 3.57 1.84
N GLY A 250 -1.04 2.67 2.06
CA GLY A 250 -1.10 1.30 1.55
C GLY A 250 0.27 0.65 1.43
N THR A 251 0.37 -0.35 0.55
CA THR A 251 1.58 -1.17 0.35
C THR A 251 1.92 -1.32 -1.14
N PRO A 252 2.41 -0.24 -1.79
CA PRO A 252 2.60 -0.20 -3.25
C PRO A 252 3.54 -1.28 -3.82
N PHE A 253 4.44 -1.82 -2.98
CA PHE A 253 5.37 -2.88 -3.40
C PHE A 253 4.71 -4.25 -3.62
N LEU A 254 3.43 -4.42 -3.26
CA LEU A 254 2.65 -5.64 -3.51
C LEU A 254 1.86 -5.58 -4.82
N ASP A 255 1.75 -4.40 -5.44
CA ASP A 255 0.98 -4.23 -6.66
C ASP A 255 1.52 -5.10 -7.80
N ASP A 256 0.60 -5.64 -8.60
CA ASP A 256 0.87 -6.54 -9.71
C ASP A 256 1.60 -7.86 -9.30
N GLN A 257 1.67 -8.13 -7.98
CA GLN A 257 2.29 -9.35 -7.42
C GLN A 257 1.31 -10.20 -6.62
N TYR A 258 0.23 -9.62 -6.12
CA TYR A 258 -0.82 -10.28 -5.35
C TYR A 258 -2.18 -9.84 -5.86
N THR A 259 -3.16 -10.75 -5.82
CA THR A 259 -4.53 -10.42 -6.26
C THR A 259 -5.25 -9.64 -5.17
N VAL A 260 -5.69 -8.44 -5.51
CA VAL A 260 -6.63 -7.64 -4.73
C VAL A 260 -8.03 -8.00 -5.21
N PHE A 261 -8.89 -8.54 -4.34
CA PHE A 261 -10.20 -9.06 -4.74
C PHE A 261 -11.38 -8.41 -4.02
N GLY A 262 -11.12 -7.39 -3.21
CA GLY A 262 -12.13 -6.64 -2.50
C GLY A 262 -11.54 -5.51 -1.69
N ARG A 263 -12.41 -4.82 -0.96
CA ARG A 263 -11.98 -3.76 -0.02
C ARG A 263 -12.92 -3.59 1.14
N VAL A 264 -12.39 -3.19 2.27
CA VAL A 264 -13.13 -2.73 3.45
C VAL A 264 -13.71 -1.34 3.15
N ILE A 265 -15.01 -1.19 3.35
CA ILE A 265 -15.76 0.06 3.11
C ILE A 265 -16.23 0.74 4.40
N ALA A 266 -16.21 0.00 5.51
CA ALA A 266 -16.46 0.54 6.86
C ALA A 266 -15.68 -0.27 7.91
N GLY A 267 -15.30 0.36 9.02
CA GLY A 267 -14.51 -0.27 10.07
C GLY A 267 -12.98 -0.28 9.77
N LEU A 268 -12.47 0.69 9.01
CA LEU A 268 -11.03 0.82 8.76
C LEU A 268 -10.20 1.02 10.04
N ASP A 269 -10.79 1.62 11.07
CA ASP A 269 -10.17 1.76 12.39
C ASP A 269 -9.97 0.42 13.12
N VAL A 270 -10.77 -0.60 12.79
CA VAL A 270 -10.62 -1.96 13.33
C VAL A 270 -9.31 -2.58 12.81
N ILE A 271 -8.92 -2.31 11.55
CA ILE A 271 -7.63 -2.73 11.00
C ILE A 271 -6.49 -2.16 11.85
N ASP A 272 -6.57 -0.86 12.19
CA ASP A 272 -5.54 -0.18 12.98
C ASP A 272 -5.44 -0.74 14.40
N LYS A 273 -6.60 -1.04 15.03
CA LYS A 273 -6.67 -1.65 16.37
C LYS A 273 -6.03 -3.03 16.38
N ILE A 274 -6.33 -3.87 15.38
CA ILE A 274 -5.73 -5.20 15.25
C ILE A 274 -4.23 -5.08 14.98
N ALA A 275 -3.82 -4.19 14.06
CA ALA A 275 -2.42 -3.99 13.70
C ALA A 275 -1.57 -3.39 14.83
N ALA A 276 -2.19 -2.79 15.84
CA ALA A 276 -1.52 -2.27 17.03
C ALA A 276 -1.30 -3.32 18.13
N THR A 277 -1.79 -4.55 17.95
CA THR A 277 -1.62 -5.61 18.96
C THR A 277 -0.18 -6.06 19.05
N GLU A 278 0.24 -6.45 20.25
CA GLU A 278 1.57 -7.01 20.47
C GLU A 278 1.72 -8.35 19.73
N THR A 279 2.85 -8.53 19.06
CA THR A 279 3.16 -9.74 18.30
C THR A 279 4.42 -10.41 18.82
N GLY A 280 4.44 -11.73 18.75
CA GLY A 280 5.58 -12.56 19.09
C GLY A 280 6.26 -13.14 17.84
N ARG A 281 6.72 -14.39 17.98
CA ARG A 281 7.41 -15.11 16.91
C ARG A 281 6.56 -15.20 15.65
N ALA A 282 7.16 -14.95 14.48
CA ALA A 282 6.54 -14.99 13.17
C ALA A 282 5.35 -14.00 13.03
N ASP A 283 5.43 -12.85 13.70
CA ASP A 283 4.42 -11.79 13.69
C ASP A 283 3.03 -12.26 14.17
N ARG A 284 2.98 -13.36 14.93
CA ARG A 284 1.73 -13.85 15.53
C ARG A 284 1.35 -12.98 16.72
N PRO A 285 0.09 -12.48 16.78
CA PRO A 285 -0.42 -11.81 17.97
C PRO A 285 -0.24 -12.64 19.24
N THR A 286 0.14 -11.99 20.34
CA THR A 286 0.31 -12.65 21.66
C THR A 286 -1.02 -13.08 22.28
N VAL A 287 -2.13 -12.54 21.78
CA VAL A 287 -3.50 -12.92 22.10
C VAL A 287 -4.21 -13.44 20.85
N ASP A 288 -5.11 -14.40 21.02
CA ASP A 288 -5.90 -14.92 19.90
C ASP A 288 -6.88 -13.86 19.39
N LEU A 289 -6.74 -13.46 18.15
CA LEU A 289 -7.61 -12.52 17.45
C LEU A 289 -8.51 -13.30 16.49
N ARG A 290 -9.70 -13.67 16.95
CA ARG A 290 -10.61 -14.52 16.18
C ARG A 290 -11.46 -13.71 15.23
N MET A 291 -11.79 -14.32 14.09
CA MET A 291 -12.74 -13.78 13.14
C MET A 291 -13.94 -14.69 12.97
N ARG A 292 -15.05 -14.07 12.58
CA ARG A 292 -16.21 -14.72 12.00
C ARG A 292 -16.64 -13.92 10.79
N ILE A 293 -16.81 -14.59 9.64
CA ILE A 293 -17.18 -13.92 8.40
C ILE A 293 -18.55 -14.35 7.96
N SER A 294 -19.40 -13.38 7.63
CA SER A 294 -20.73 -13.62 7.05
C SER A 294 -20.92 -12.78 5.80
N VAL A 295 -21.86 -13.18 4.96
CA VAL A 295 -22.20 -12.50 3.73
C VAL A 295 -23.70 -12.35 3.60
N GLU A 296 -24.13 -11.16 3.18
CA GLU A 296 -25.52 -10.81 2.86
C GLU A 296 -25.58 -10.28 1.43
N GLU A 297 -26.54 -10.74 0.66
CA GLU A 297 -26.81 -10.19 -0.68
C GLU A 297 -27.75 -8.98 -0.54
N LEU A 298 -27.31 -7.82 -1.04
CA LEU A 298 -28.04 -6.55 -0.99
C LEU A 298 -27.98 -5.89 -2.37
N SER A 299 -28.92 -4.99 -2.64
CA SER A 299 -28.76 -4.12 -3.80
C SER A 299 -27.55 -3.19 -3.63
N LYS A 300 -26.83 -2.90 -4.71
CA LYS A 300 -25.73 -1.92 -4.71
C LYS A 300 -26.19 -0.56 -4.19
N ALA A 301 -27.45 -0.20 -4.43
CA ALA A 301 -28.05 1.02 -3.91
C ALA A 301 -28.13 1.01 -2.39
N GLU A 302 -28.57 -0.10 -1.75
CA GLU A 302 -28.61 -0.22 -0.29
C GLU A 302 -27.23 -0.18 0.34
N ILE A 303 -26.23 -0.80 -0.28
CA ILE A 303 -24.84 -0.73 0.18
C ILE A 303 -24.33 0.70 0.12
N ALA A 304 -24.58 1.40 -0.99
CA ALA A 304 -24.19 2.80 -1.17
C ALA A 304 -24.88 3.74 -0.20
N GLU A 305 -26.17 3.52 0.11
CA GLU A 305 -26.92 4.30 1.11
C GLU A 305 -26.34 4.14 2.51
N ARG A 306 -25.95 2.91 2.90
CA ARG A 306 -25.45 2.61 4.25
C ARG A 306 -23.99 3.05 4.47
N TYR A 307 -23.15 2.97 3.46
CA TYR A 307 -21.68 3.07 3.61
C TYR A 307 -21.03 4.11 2.68
N GLY A 308 -21.79 4.92 1.96
CA GLY A 308 -21.31 5.74 0.86
C GLY A 308 -21.12 4.89 -0.41
N ASN A 309 -20.93 5.56 -1.56
CA ASN A 309 -20.77 4.85 -2.84
C ASN A 309 -19.41 4.16 -2.94
N PRO A 310 -19.32 2.84 -2.80
CA PRO A 310 -18.07 2.12 -2.86
C PRO A 310 -17.74 1.61 -4.29
N TYR A 311 -18.51 1.99 -5.31
CA TYR A 311 -18.39 1.48 -6.69
C TYR A 311 -17.70 2.43 -7.65
#